data_8fcf3164489b9248dfed7f17f857dbfe
#
_entry.id   8fcf3164489b9248dfed7f17f857dbfe
#
_cell.length_a   1.000
_cell.length_b   1.000
_cell.length_c   1.000
_cell.angle_alpha   90.00
_cell.angle_beta   90.00
_cell.angle_gamma   90.00
#
_symmetry.space_group_name_H-M   'P 1'
#
loop_
_entity.id
_entity.type
_entity.pdbx_description
1 polymer ?
#
loop_
_entity_poly.entity_id
_entity_poly.type
_entity_poly.pdbx_seq_one_letter_code
_entity_poly.pdbx_strand_id
1 'polypeptide(L)'
;MKYVSAIHSSVLPDGTNGGNPGGFVVWNTTDCFYVSGDTALTYDMKLIPALCPPLKAAVLPIGDNFTMGKEEALMASDFIKCPTIVGCHYNTFPPIAIEPEEVRQYFAQNDKTLLLPKIGESLSL
;
A
#
# COMPACT_ATOMS: atom_id res chain seq x y z
N MET A 1 -7.32 -14.31 7.31
CA MET A 1 -6.08 -13.67 6.81
C MET A 1 -5.59 -14.42 5.57
N LYS A 2 -5.10 -13.69 4.56
CA LYS A 2 -4.52 -14.24 3.34
C LYS A 2 -3.19 -13.56 3.04
N TYR A 3 -2.14 -14.34 2.78
CA TYR A 3 -0.89 -13.87 2.22
C TYR A 3 -1.06 -13.61 0.71
N VAL A 4 -0.52 -12.50 0.22
CA VAL A 4 -0.58 -12.09 -1.19
C VAL A 4 0.80 -11.68 -1.67
N SER A 5 1.08 -11.85 -2.94
CA SER A 5 2.38 -11.55 -3.54
C SER A 5 2.72 -10.06 -3.46
N ALA A 6 4.01 -9.77 -3.29
CA ALA A 6 4.61 -8.46 -3.51
C ALA A 6 5.82 -8.61 -4.43
N ILE A 7 6.18 -7.54 -5.12
CA ILE A 7 7.37 -7.49 -5.98
C ILE A 7 8.38 -6.54 -5.34
N HIS A 8 9.34 -7.13 -4.67
CA HIS A 8 10.40 -6.40 -3.95
C HIS A 8 11.61 -7.32 -3.73
N SER A 9 12.75 -6.75 -3.35
CA SER A 9 13.88 -7.53 -2.84
C SER A 9 13.56 -8.09 -1.47
N SER A 10 14.18 -9.23 -1.13
CA SER A 10 14.03 -9.85 0.19
C SER A 10 15.37 -10.42 0.63
N VAL A 11 16.24 -9.51 1.10
CA VAL A 11 17.60 -9.84 1.55
C VAL A 11 17.77 -9.35 2.97
N LEU A 12 18.26 -10.22 3.85
CA LEU A 12 18.60 -9.85 5.23
C LEU A 12 19.91 -9.03 5.28
N PRO A 13 20.19 -8.30 6.38
CA PRO A 13 21.39 -7.48 6.49
C PRO A 13 22.72 -8.23 6.31
N ASP A 14 22.74 -9.53 6.54
CA ASP A 14 23.89 -10.41 6.33
C ASP A 14 24.01 -10.92 4.89
N GLY A 15 23.11 -10.52 3.98
CA GLY A 15 23.06 -10.95 2.58
C GLY A 15 22.32 -12.25 2.32
N THR A 16 21.76 -12.90 3.34
CA THR A 16 20.97 -14.12 3.15
C THR A 16 19.58 -13.82 2.61
N ASN A 17 18.96 -14.81 1.97
CA ASN A 17 17.62 -14.69 1.43
C ASN A 17 16.59 -14.62 2.57
N GLY A 18 15.80 -13.55 2.60
CA GLY A 18 14.72 -13.33 3.59
C GLY A 18 13.39 -14.03 3.27
N GLY A 19 13.33 -14.81 2.21
CA GLY A 19 12.10 -15.45 1.72
C GLY A 19 11.40 -14.66 0.62
N ASN A 20 10.17 -15.01 0.30
CA ASN A 20 9.39 -14.30 -0.70
C ASN A 20 8.77 -13.02 -0.12
N PRO A 21 8.91 -11.87 -0.78
CA PRO A 21 8.22 -10.66 -0.37
C PRO A 21 6.70 -10.83 -0.52
N GLY A 22 5.93 -10.20 0.35
CA GLY A 22 4.48 -10.28 0.29
C GLY A 22 3.77 -9.34 1.24
N GLY A 23 2.47 -9.23 1.03
CA GLY A 23 1.55 -8.51 1.87
C GLY A 23 0.50 -9.41 2.50
N PHE A 24 -0.41 -8.81 3.24
CA PHE A 24 -1.48 -9.52 3.93
C PHE A 24 -2.82 -8.84 3.72
N VAL A 25 -3.85 -9.63 3.44
CA VAL A 25 -5.24 -9.22 3.60
C VAL A 25 -5.76 -9.82 4.90
N VAL A 26 -6.21 -8.97 5.80
CA VAL A 26 -6.68 -9.36 7.13
C VAL A 26 -8.13 -8.93 7.28
N TRP A 27 -8.99 -9.81 7.75
CA TRP A 27 -10.41 -9.51 7.93
C TRP A 27 -11.01 -10.21 9.16
N ASN A 28 -12.08 -9.65 9.64
CA ASN A 28 -12.98 -10.23 10.63
C ASN A 28 -14.41 -10.29 10.06
N THR A 29 -15.43 -10.29 10.89
CA THR A 29 -16.83 -10.34 10.46
C THR A 29 -17.35 -9.03 9.86
N THR A 30 -16.68 -7.90 10.11
CA THR A 30 -17.15 -6.55 9.75
C THR A 30 -16.17 -5.80 8.85
N ASP A 31 -14.87 -5.99 9.02
CA ASP A 31 -13.82 -5.17 8.40
C ASP A 31 -12.80 -6.03 7.67
N CYS A 32 -12.26 -5.49 6.57
CA CYS A 32 -11.20 -6.08 5.79
C CYS A 32 -10.16 -5.02 5.43
N PHE A 33 -8.90 -5.33 5.66
CA PHE A 33 -7.76 -4.44 5.40
C PHE A 33 -6.70 -5.16 4.56
N TYR A 34 -6.06 -4.42 3.66
CA TYR A 34 -4.89 -4.88 2.94
C TYR A 34 -3.64 -4.10 3.39
N VAL A 35 -2.57 -4.81 3.70
CA VAL A 35 -1.24 -4.25 3.94
C VAL A 35 -0.31 -4.86 2.90
N SER A 36 0.12 -4.05 1.94
CA SER A 36 0.87 -4.56 0.78
C SER A 36 2.28 -5.02 1.12
N GLY A 37 2.87 -4.49 2.21
CA GLY A 37 4.31 -4.48 2.36
C GLY A 37 4.97 -3.58 1.31
N ASP A 38 6.28 -3.63 1.21
CA ASP A 38 7.03 -2.95 0.16
C ASP A 38 6.86 -3.71 -1.15
N THR A 39 6.36 -3.02 -2.17
CA THR A 39 6.04 -3.62 -3.47
C THR A 39 6.04 -2.59 -4.59
N ALA A 40 6.43 -3.02 -5.78
CA ALA A 40 6.02 -2.39 -7.03
C ALA A 40 4.54 -2.71 -7.34
N LEU A 41 3.95 -2.00 -8.30
CA LEU A 41 2.63 -2.32 -8.84
C LEU A 41 2.66 -3.69 -9.53
N THR A 42 1.67 -4.52 -9.23
CA THR A 42 1.52 -5.83 -9.88
C THR A 42 0.06 -6.16 -10.22
N TYR A 43 -0.14 -6.86 -11.31
CA TYR A 43 -1.46 -7.35 -11.72
C TYR A 43 -2.08 -8.33 -10.71
N ASP A 44 -1.28 -9.01 -9.90
CA ASP A 44 -1.76 -9.92 -8.85
C ASP A 44 -2.67 -9.22 -7.84
N MET A 45 -2.54 -7.89 -7.67
CA MET A 45 -3.44 -7.09 -6.83
C MET A 45 -4.90 -7.20 -7.27
N LYS A 46 -5.19 -7.44 -8.55
CA LYS A 46 -6.56 -7.67 -9.07
C LYS A 46 -7.21 -8.95 -8.55
N LEU A 47 -6.43 -9.88 -8.00
CA LEU A 47 -6.96 -11.09 -7.38
C LEU A 47 -7.57 -10.82 -6.00
N ILE A 48 -7.17 -9.74 -5.33
CA ILE A 48 -7.62 -9.41 -3.98
C ILE A 48 -9.15 -9.28 -3.92
N PRO A 49 -9.81 -8.44 -4.75
CA PRO A 49 -11.27 -8.30 -4.69
C PRO A 49 -12.04 -9.54 -5.17
N ALA A 50 -11.36 -10.47 -5.84
CA ALA A 50 -11.97 -11.74 -6.26
C ALA A 50 -11.89 -12.82 -5.16
N LEU A 51 -10.94 -12.70 -4.24
CA LEU A 51 -10.59 -13.74 -3.27
C LEU A 51 -10.81 -13.34 -1.81
N CYS A 52 -11.06 -12.05 -1.54
CA CYS A 52 -11.19 -11.50 -0.20
C CYS A 52 -12.48 -10.65 -0.09
N PRO A 53 -12.97 -10.39 1.14
CA PRO A 53 -14.05 -9.45 1.33
C PRO A 53 -13.70 -8.03 0.84
N PRO A 54 -14.68 -7.17 0.58
CA PRO A 54 -14.44 -5.78 0.21
C PRO A 54 -13.54 -5.07 1.24
N LEU A 55 -12.54 -4.36 0.74
CA LEU A 55 -11.57 -3.67 1.59
C LEU A 55 -12.18 -2.38 2.15
N LYS A 56 -12.02 -2.18 3.45
CA LYS A 56 -12.31 -0.91 4.14
C LYS A 56 -11.20 0.10 3.91
N ALA A 57 -9.96 -0.34 3.99
CA ALA A 57 -8.77 0.46 3.65
C ALA A 57 -7.60 -0.43 3.22
N ALA A 58 -6.64 0.17 2.52
CA ALA A 58 -5.39 -0.48 2.17
C ALA A 58 -4.19 0.40 2.55
N VAL A 59 -3.15 -0.20 3.09
CA VAL A 59 -1.85 0.43 3.36
C VAL A 59 -0.94 0.16 2.17
N LEU A 60 -0.54 1.23 1.47
CA LEU A 60 0.29 1.15 0.27
C LEU A 60 1.51 2.07 0.38
N PRO A 61 2.69 1.66 -0.10
CA PRO A 61 3.84 2.54 -0.25
C PRO A 61 3.58 3.56 -1.36
N ILE A 62 4.05 4.80 -1.15
CA ILE A 62 3.82 5.93 -2.07
C ILE A 62 5.07 6.78 -2.31
N GLY A 63 6.23 6.32 -1.83
CA GLY A 63 7.48 7.09 -1.85
C GLY A 63 8.27 7.01 -3.14
N ASP A 64 7.81 6.23 -4.13
CA ASP A 64 8.51 6.00 -5.40
C ASP A 64 9.88 5.31 -5.24
N ASN A 65 10.70 5.29 -6.30
CA ASN A 65 12.04 4.74 -6.42
C ASN A 65 12.19 3.24 -6.07
N PHE A 66 11.86 2.85 -4.86
CA PHE A 66 12.03 1.47 -4.39
C PHE A 66 10.71 0.70 -4.33
N THR A 67 9.60 1.43 -4.35
CA THR A 67 8.23 0.91 -4.26
C THR A 67 7.34 1.69 -5.22
N MET A 68 6.02 1.63 -5.04
CA MET A 68 5.10 2.43 -5.85
C MET A 68 5.24 3.93 -5.57
N GLY A 69 5.12 4.74 -6.62
CA GLY A 69 4.86 6.17 -6.54
C GLY A 69 3.35 6.47 -6.48
N LYS A 70 2.98 7.77 -6.50
CA LYS A 70 1.57 8.20 -6.38
C LYS A 70 0.68 7.67 -7.51
N GLU A 71 1.18 7.63 -8.74
CA GLU A 71 0.44 7.15 -9.92
C GLU A 71 0.16 5.65 -9.83
N GLU A 72 1.18 4.88 -9.45
CA GLU A 72 1.07 3.42 -9.31
C GLU A 72 0.22 3.04 -8.10
N ALA A 73 0.33 3.74 -6.98
CA ALA A 73 -0.49 3.51 -5.80
C ALA A 73 -1.97 3.87 -6.06
N LEU A 74 -2.25 4.90 -6.87
CA LEU A 74 -3.60 5.21 -7.35
C LEU A 74 -4.14 4.05 -8.21
N MET A 75 -3.36 3.57 -9.18
CA MET A 75 -3.72 2.43 -10.02
C MET A 75 -3.92 1.16 -9.18
N ALA A 76 -3.08 0.91 -8.18
CA ALA A 76 -3.24 -0.18 -7.23
C ALA A 76 -4.58 -0.09 -6.48
N SER A 77 -4.99 1.12 -6.06
CA SER A 77 -6.28 1.35 -5.41
C SER A 77 -7.48 0.93 -6.28
N ASP A 78 -7.37 1.12 -7.60
CA ASP A 78 -8.37 0.66 -8.56
C ASP A 78 -8.33 -0.86 -8.71
N PHE A 79 -7.13 -1.46 -8.80
CA PHE A 79 -6.98 -2.92 -8.91
C PHE A 79 -7.60 -3.66 -7.73
N ILE A 80 -7.38 -3.15 -6.51
CA ILE A 80 -7.92 -3.74 -5.28
C ILE A 80 -9.34 -3.26 -4.95
N LYS A 81 -9.92 -2.35 -5.75
CA LYS A 81 -11.25 -1.74 -5.55
C LYS A 81 -11.42 -1.11 -4.16
N CYS A 82 -10.39 -0.41 -3.69
CA CYS A 82 -10.39 0.24 -2.38
C CYS A 82 -10.26 1.77 -2.55
N PRO A 83 -11.26 2.56 -2.12
CA PRO A 83 -11.20 4.01 -2.25
C PRO A 83 -10.38 4.69 -1.15
N THR A 84 -10.11 4.00 -0.03
CA THR A 84 -9.39 4.56 1.13
C THR A 84 -8.00 3.95 1.23
N ILE A 85 -6.99 4.78 1.01
CA ILE A 85 -5.59 4.39 1.05
C ILE A 85 -4.90 5.09 2.23
N VAL A 86 -4.14 4.32 3.00
CA VAL A 86 -3.20 4.82 3.99
C VAL A 86 -1.82 4.75 3.37
N GLY A 87 -1.21 5.90 3.11
CA GLY A 87 0.12 5.98 2.52
C GLY A 87 1.21 5.66 3.54
N CYS A 88 2.20 4.88 3.13
CA CYS A 88 3.39 4.57 3.92
C CYS A 88 4.66 4.65 3.06
N HIS A 89 5.84 4.42 3.67
CA HIS A 89 7.14 4.36 3.00
C HIS A 89 7.44 5.64 2.21
N TYR A 90 7.34 6.82 2.86
CA TYR A 90 7.65 8.13 2.29
C TYR A 90 8.30 9.06 3.33
N ASN A 91 9.02 10.07 2.88
CA ASN A 91 9.60 11.19 3.66
C ASN A 91 10.52 10.77 4.83
N THR A 92 11.08 9.56 4.85
CA THR A 92 12.03 9.12 5.88
C THR A 92 13.49 9.34 5.46
N PHE A 93 13.75 9.45 4.16
CA PHE A 93 15.06 9.83 3.59
C PHE A 93 14.87 10.39 2.17
N PRO A 94 15.87 11.18 1.63
CA PRO A 94 15.65 12.00 0.43
C PRO A 94 15.11 11.27 -0.81
N PRO A 95 15.53 10.05 -1.17
CA PRO A 95 15.04 9.37 -2.37
C PRO A 95 13.53 9.04 -2.37
N ILE A 96 12.89 9.01 -1.21
CA ILE A 96 11.43 8.75 -1.10
C ILE A 96 10.66 9.98 -0.59
N ALA A 97 11.22 11.16 -0.84
CA ALA A 97 10.57 12.42 -0.49
C ALA A 97 9.40 12.71 -1.42
N ILE A 98 8.26 13.05 -0.85
CA ILE A 98 7.06 13.50 -1.55
C ILE A 98 6.54 14.80 -0.94
N GLU A 99 5.68 15.51 -1.69
CA GLU A 99 4.89 16.63 -1.19
C GLU A 99 3.49 16.12 -0.76
N PRO A 100 3.22 15.94 0.55
CA PRO A 100 2.02 15.26 1.03
C PRO A 100 0.71 15.86 0.53
N GLU A 101 0.61 17.19 0.46
CA GLU A 101 -0.62 17.86 0.02
C GLU A 101 -0.87 17.69 -1.48
N GLU A 102 0.19 17.70 -2.31
CA GLU A 102 0.07 17.42 -3.74
C GLU A 102 -0.45 15.99 -3.96
N VAL A 103 0.09 15.01 -3.23
CA VAL A 103 -0.31 13.61 -3.38
C VAL A 103 -1.74 13.40 -2.88
N ARG A 104 -2.16 14.04 -1.76
CA ARG A 104 -3.55 14.00 -1.30
C ARG A 104 -4.51 14.57 -2.33
N GLN A 105 -4.19 15.71 -2.93
CA GLN A 105 -5.00 16.33 -3.97
C GLN A 105 -5.11 15.45 -5.20
N TYR A 106 -4.00 14.81 -5.61
CA TYR A 106 -3.99 13.86 -6.73
C TYR A 106 -4.95 12.70 -6.51
N PHE A 107 -4.96 12.10 -5.32
CA PHE A 107 -5.92 11.05 -4.97
C PHE A 107 -7.37 11.57 -4.94
N ALA A 108 -7.60 12.74 -4.33
CA ALA A 108 -8.93 13.33 -4.23
C ALA A 108 -9.53 13.66 -5.61
N GLN A 109 -8.73 14.12 -6.57
CA GLN A 109 -9.14 14.37 -7.95
C GLN A 109 -9.56 13.10 -8.71
N ASN A 110 -9.21 11.93 -8.18
CA ASN A 110 -9.54 10.61 -8.73
C ASN A 110 -10.52 9.84 -7.83
N ASP A 111 -11.34 10.54 -7.04
CA ASP A 111 -12.36 9.96 -6.15
C ASP A 111 -11.80 8.97 -5.11
N LYS A 112 -10.56 9.19 -4.66
CA LYS A 112 -9.90 8.39 -3.62
C LYS A 112 -9.56 9.25 -2.40
N THR A 113 -9.54 8.62 -1.24
CA THR A 113 -9.08 9.23 0.01
C THR A 113 -7.69 8.72 0.35
N LEU A 114 -6.72 9.62 0.43
CA LEU A 114 -5.37 9.31 0.90
C LEU A 114 -5.16 9.84 2.32
N LEU A 115 -4.93 8.94 3.25
CA LEU A 115 -4.60 9.24 4.64
C LEU A 115 -3.09 9.14 4.82
N LEU A 116 -2.50 10.20 5.37
CA LEU A 116 -1.05 10.30 5.63
C LEU A 116 -0.85 10.60 7.12
N PRO A 117 -0.95 9.59 8.00
CA PRO A 117 -0.74 9.78 9.43
C PRO A 117 0.72 10.16 9.73
N LYS A 118 0.92 10.97 10.75
CA LYS A 118 2.26 11.22 11.29
C LYS A 118 2.77 9.95 11.98
N ILE A 119 4.10 9.80 12.05
CA ILE A 119 4.72 8.70 12.78
C ILE A 119 4.24 8.72 14.25
N GLY A 120 3.69 7.61 14.72
CA GLY A 120 3.11 7.48 16.06
C GLY A 120 1.65 7.90 16.18
N GLU A 121 1.03 8.43 15.12
CA GLU A 121 -0.40 8.78 15.10
C GLU A 121 -1.26 7.53 14.88
N SER A 122 -2.41 7.49 15.57
CA SER A 122 -3.42 6.45 15.39
C SER A 122 -4.56 6.98 14.51
N LEU A 123 -5.02 6.16 13.58
CA LEU A 123 -6.18 6.43 12.74
C LEU A 123 -7.36 5.56 13.17
N SER A 124 -8.57 6.15 13.18
CA SER A 124 -9.84 5.42 13.24
C SER A 124 -10.43 5.38 11.84
N LEU A 125 -10.72 4.20 11.33
CA LEU A 125 -11.23 3.93 9.98
C LEU A 125 -12.68 3.43 10.02
#